data_35af17261b3c9427ba602f0eed1cf6f3
#
_entry.id   35af17261b3c9427ba602f0eed1cf6f3
#
_cell.length_a   1.000
_cell.length_b   1.000
_cell.length_c   1.000
_cell.angle_alpha   90.00
_cell.angle_beta   90.00
_cell.angle_gamma   90.00
#
_symmetry.space_group_name_H-M   'P 1'
#
loop_
_entity.id
_entity.type
_entity.pdbx_description
1 polymer ?
#
loop_
_entity_poly.entity_id
_entity_poly.type
_entity_poly.pdbx_seq_one_letter_code
_entity_poly.pdbx_strand_id
1 'polypeptide(L)'
;MEKMMMMSVGCNKLHMEKIVMSVGFKKLHKDAIIPVFGNYDITNAGLDFYSLHDYTIKSGGHVTVDTGVAWDGIPLCTPYEKPVLIIKSRSGLAFNKNIEASNAGVVDASYQGAIKVKLYNKGRIDYVVKKGERIAQGIVYMIPNVHPIEIEEFSSETERGDKGFGSTGE
;
A
#
# COMPACT_ATOMS: atom_id res chain seq x y z
N MET A 1 29.92 37.78 -8.49
CA MET A 1 30.26 36.34 -8.47
C MET A 1 29.93 35.81 -7.08
N GLU A 2 28.68 35.38 -6.89
CA GLU A 2 28.23 34.79 -5.63
C GLU A 2 28.49 33.28 -5.63
N LYS A 3 29.22 32.84 -4.64
CA LYS A 3 29.52 31.42 -4.39
C LYS A 3 28.27 30.74 -3.87
N MET A 4 27.65 29.91 -4.70
CA MET A 4 26.59 28.97 -4.31
C MET A 4 27.16 27.92 -3.38
N MET A 5 26.87 28.04 -2.09
CA MET A 5 27.31 27.10 -1.03
C MET A 5 26.31 25.92 -1.07
N MET A 6 26.75 24.78 -1.60
CA MET A 6 26.04 23.52 -1.45
C MET A 6 26.06 23.11 0.02
N MET A 7 24.90 23.23 0.68
CA MET A 7 24.69 22.58 1.98
C MET A 7 24.46 21.10 1.75
N SER A 8 25.43 20.27 2.11
CA SER A 8 25.23 18.84 2.29
C SER A 8 24.35 18.64 3.52
N VAL A 9 23.12 18.18 3.33
CA VAL A 9 22.26 17.79 4.44
C VAL A 9 22.78 16.48 4.99
N GLY A 10 23.67 16.57 5.97
CA GLY A 10 24.04 15.42 6.79
C GLY A 10 22.85 14.99 7.63
N CYS A 11 22.35 13.79 7.38
CA CYS A 11 21.30 13.18 8.18
C CYS A 11 21.83 12.89 9.59
N ASN A 12 21.63 13.81 10.52
CA ASN A 12 22.03 13.64 11.93
C ASN A 12 21.11 12.64 12.60
N LYS A 13 21.63 11.51 13.06
CA LYS A 13 20.95 10.42 13.79
C LYS A 13 20.14 10.86 15.01
N LEU A 14 20.34 12.06 15.54
CA LEU A 14 19.70 12.54 16.78
C LEU A 14 18.31 13.17 16.60
N HIS A 15 17.77 13.33 15.37
CA HIS A 15 16.47 13.95 15.14
C HIS A 15 15.40 12.97 14.67
N MET A 16 15.67 11.67 14.59
CA MET A 16 14.72 10.67 14.09
C MET A 16 13.65 10.24 15.10
N GLU A 17 13.78 10.57 16.38
CA GLU A 17 12.77 10.17 17.40
C GLU A 17 11.44 10.96 17.35
N LYS A 18 11.32 12.00 16.54
CA LYS A 18 10.16 12.92 16.54
C LYS A 18 9.22 12.86 15.35
N ILE A 19 9.43 11.99 14.36
CA ILE A 19 8.63 11.98 13.11
C ILE A 19 8.12 10.57 12.74
N VAL A 20 7.89 9.70 13.69
CA VAL A 20 7.23 8.41 13.39
C VAL A 20 5.73 8.58 13.66
N MET A 21 4.94 8.67 12.59
CA MET A 21 3.49 8.58 12.70
C MET A 21 3.13 7.14 13.07
N SER A 22 2.40 6.97 14.17
CA SER A 22 1.90 5.66 14.57
C SER A 22 0.60 5.35 13.85
N VAL A 23 0.51 4.17 13.23
CA VAL A 23 -0.72 3.65 12.65
C VAL A 23 -1.25 2.50 13.49
N GLY A 24 -2.54 2.54 13.84
CA GLY A 24 -3.18 1.51 14.66
C GLY A 24 -3.61 0.30 13.84
N PHE A 25 -3.38 -0.90 14.39
CA PHE A 25 -3.97 -2.15 13.88
C PHE A 25 -4.62 -2.91 15.02
N LYS A 26 -5.83 -3.42 14.77
CA LYS A 26 -6.60 -4.24 15.70
C LYS A 26 -6.62 -5.68 15.23
N LYS A 27 -6.28 -6.63 16.11
CA LYS A 27 -6.53 -8.05 15.85
C LYS A 27 -8.03 -8.34 15.95
N LEU A 28 -8.61 -8.88 14.91
CA LEU A 28 -9.98 -9.40 14.87
C LEU A 28 -10.02 -10.91 15.15
N HIS A 29 -8.85 -11.56 15.12
CA HIS A 29 -8.66 -12.96 15.44
C HIS A 29 -7.42 -13.15 16.33
N LYS A 30 -7.47 -14.08 17.28
CA LYS A 30 -6.37 -14.33 18.24
C LYS A 30 -5.03 -14.68 17.56
N ASP A 31 -5.10 -15.39 16.44
CA ASP A 31 -3.92 -15.84 15.69
C ASP A 31 -3.45 -14.82 14.63
N ALA A 32 -4.14 -13.69 14.49
CA ALA A 32 -3.73 -12.64 13.55
C ALA A 32 -2.37 -12.07 13.94
N ILE A 33 -1.56 -11.73 12.94
CA ILE A 33 -0.26 -11.10 13.10
C ILE A 33 -0.40 -9.63 12.73
N ILE A 34 -0.01 -8.73 13.63
CA ILE A 34 0.01 -7.29 13.34
C ILE A 34 1.05 -7.03 12.24
N PRO A 35 0.68 -6.26 11.19
CA PRO A 35 1.61 -5.90 10.12
C PRO A 35 2.82 -5.14 10.66
N VAL A 36 4.00 -5.50 10.19
CA VAL A 36 5.27 -4.84 10.56
C VAL A 36 6.14 -4.66 9.32
N PHE A 37 7.08 -3.72 9.37
CA PHE A 37 8.10 -3.63 8.35
C PHE A 37 8.96 -4.90 8.34
N GLY A 38 9.32 -5.37 7.14
CA GLY A 38 10.18 -6.54 6.99
C GLY A 38 11.47 -6.35 7.79
N ASN A 39 11.83 -7.37 8.61
CA ASN A 39 12.97 -7.32 9.54
C ASN A 39 12.96 -6.13 10.52
N TYR A 40 11.79 -5.54 10.78
CA TYR A 40 11.62 -4.33 11.60
C TYR A 40 12.44 -3.12 11.11
N ASP A 41 12.77 -3.09 9.84
CA ASP A 41 13.53 -2.01 9.22
C ASP A 41 12.57 -0.94 8.65
N ILE A 42 12.56 0.23 9.27
CA ILE A 42 11.71 1.37 8.90
C ILE A 42 12.07 1.99 7.54
N THR A 43 13.18 1.60 6.93
CA THR A 43 13.53 2.02 5.55
C THR A 43 12.76 1.23 4.49
N ASN A 44 12.10 0.13 4.86
CA ASN A 44 11.19 -0.58 3.99
C ASN A 44 9.91 0.26 3.76
N ALA A 45 9.43 0.31 2.52
CA ALA A 45 8.28 1.14 2.16
C ALA A 45 6.93 0.60 2.69
N GLY A 46 6.81 -0.70 2.89
CA GLY A 46 5.55 -1.35 3.21
C GLY A 46 5.59 -2.26 4.43
N LEU A 47 4.46 -2.32 5.11
CA LEU A 47 4.18 -3.25 6.21
C LEU A 47 3.79 -4.62 5.63
N ASP A 48 4.43 -5.70 6.05
CA ASP A 48 4.07 -7.05 5.62
C ASP A 48 2.74 -7.50 6.23
N PHE A 49 1.82 -7.99 5.40
CA PHE A 49 0.56 -8.61 5.80
C PHE A 49 0.65 -10.12 5.71
N TYR A 50 0.01 -10.81 6.66
CA TYR A 50 0.15 -12.24 6.88
C TYR A 50 -1.16 -12.97 6.67
N SER A 51 -1.09 -14.19 6.12
CA SER A 51 -2.26 -15.06 5.99
C SER A 51 -2.71 -15.59 7.34
N LEU A 52 -4.03 -15.50 7.63
CA LEU A 52 -4.60 -16.05 8.86
C LEU A 52 -4.75 -17.58 8.81
N HIS A 53 -4.93 -18.15 7.62
CA HIS A 53 -5.17 -19.58 7.40
C HIS A 53 -4.33 -20.12 6.24
N ASP A 54 -4.34 -21.44 6.05
CA ASP A 54 -3.84 -22.08 4.84
C ASP A 54 -4.85 -21.89 3.68
N TYR A 55 -4.35 -21.61 2.46
CA TYR A 55 -5.15 -21.51 1.25
C TYR A 55 -4.44 -22.20 0.09
N THR A 56 -5.20 -22.82 -0.82
CA THR A 56 -4.67 -23.33 -2.09
C THR A 56 -5.19 -22.46 -3.23
N ILE A 57 -4.28 -21.90 -4.02
CA ILE A 57 -4.60 -21.12 -5.21
C ILE A 57 -4.28 -21.96 -6.43
N LYS A 58 -5.31 -22.43 -7.13
CA LYS A 58 -5.15 -23.20 -8.36
C LYS A 58 -4.39 -22.40 -9.42
N SER A 59 -3.66 -23.10 -10.30
CA SER A 59 -3.03 -22.48 -11.47
C SER A 59 -4.05 -21.67 -12.27
N GLY A 60 -3.75 -20.42 -12.60
CA GLY A 60 -4.67 -19.49 -13.26
C GLY A 60 -5.83 -18.99 -12.39
N GLY A 61 -5.95 -19.45 -11.15
CA GLY A 61 -7.03 -19.11 -10.23
C GLY A 61 -6.71 -17.95 -9.28
N HIS A 62 -7.64 -17.74 -8.35
CA HIS A 62 -7.46 -16.73 -7.29
C HIS A 62 -8.14 -17.20 -5.99
N VAL A 63 -7.75 -16.54 -4.89
CA VAL A 63 -8.39 -16.69 -3.57
C VAL A 63 -8.39 -15.37 -2.84
N THR A 64 -9.38 -15.15 -1.99
CA THR A 64 -9.38 -14.02 -1.05
C THR A 64 -8.86 -14.53 0.30
N VAL A 65 -7.69 -14.03 0.68
CA VAL A 65 -6.99 -14.39 1.92
C VAL A 65 -7.39 -13.43 3.02
N ASP A 66 -7.81 -13.95 4.16
CA ASP A 66 -8.06 -13.15 5.36
C ASP A 66 -6.76 -12.94 6.12
N THR A 67 -6.54 -11.72 6.62
CA THR A 67 -5.38 -11.38 7.45
C THR A 67 -5.72 -11.38 8.93
N GLY A 68 -6.98 -11.33 9.28
CA GLY A 68 -7.48 -11.25 10.66
C GLY A 68 -7.19 -9.93 11.36
N VAL A 69 -6.77 -8.88 10.64
CA VAL A 69 -6.52 -7.56 11.19
C VAL A 69 -7.38 -6.48 10.54
N ALA A 70 -7.75 -5.47 11.32
CA ALA A 70 -8.29 -4.20 10.86
C ALA A 70 -7.28 -3.09 11.16
N TRP A 71 -7.40 -1.95 10.46
CA TRP A 71 -6.57 -0.78 10.73
C TRP A 71 -7.41 0.39 11.24
N ASP A 72 -6.75 1.33 11.90
CA ASP A 72 -7.35 2.56 12.38
C ASP A 72 -6.63 3.76 11.75
N GLY A 73 -7.16 4.25 10.64
CA GLY A 73 -6.63 5.42 9.95
C GLY A 73 -7.18 6.74 10.47
N ILE A 74 -8.29 6.72 11.20
CA ILE A 74 -9.00 7.95 11.63
C ILE A 74 -8.10 8.89 12.44
N PRO A 75 -7.28 8.44 13.41
CA PRO A 75 -6.42 9.33 14.18
C PRO A 75 -5.40 10.12 13.37
N LEU A 76 -5.14 9.70 12.13
CA LEU A 76 -4.22 10.37 11.21
C LEU A 76 -4.91 11.39 10.29
N CYS A 77 -6.25 11.46 10.31
CA CYS A 77 -6.99 12.43 9.52
C CYS A 77 -6.82 13.86 10.07
N THR A 78 -6.62 14.80 9.16
CA THR A 78 -6.56 16.24 9.44
C THR A 78 -7.61 16.97 8.61
N PRO A 79 -7.86 18.28 8.82
CA PRO A 79 -8.72 19.05 7.92
C PRO A 79 -8.24 19.09 6.46
N TYR A 80 -6.94 18.87 6.21
CA TYR A 80 -6.31 19.05 4.89
C TYR A 80 -6.00 17.74 4.19
N GLU A 81 -5.75 16.66 4.94
CA GLU A 81 -5.33 15.38 4.40
C GLU A 81 -5.85 14.20 5.22
N LYS A 82 -5.88 13.03 4.60
CA LYS A 82 -6.28 11.77 5.21
C LYS A 82 -5.35 10.64 4.79
N PRO A 83 -5.17 9.61 5.62
CA PRO A 83 -4.42 8.45 5.23
C PRO A 83 -5.25 7.53 4.33
N VAL A 84 -4.56 6.83 3.46
CA VAL A 84 -5.07 5.67 2.73
C VAL A 84 -4.06 4.55 2.84
N LEU A 85 -4.53 3.33 3.11
CA LEU A 85 -3.68 2.15 3.10
C LEU A 85 -3.81 1.46 1.74
N ILE A 86 -2.71 1.35 1.02
CA ILE A 86 -2.66 0.69 -0.30
C ILE A 86 -1.99 -0.67 -0.17
N ILE A 87 -2.74 -1.73 -0.46
CA ILE A 87 -2.22 -3.09 -0.49
C ILE A 87 -1.59 -3.39 -1.85
N LYS A 88 -0.36 -3.88 -1.83
CA LYS A 88 0.44 -4.20 -3.01
C LYS A 88 1.01 -5.62 -2.93
N SER A 89 1.33 -6.19 -4.09
CA SER A 89 2.08 -7.45 -4.18
C SER A 89 3.44 -7.33 -3.50
N ARG A 90 3.90 -8.44 -2.91
CA ARG A 90 5.30 -8.57 -2.50
C ARG A 90 6.12 -9.04 -3.70
N SER A 91 7.25 -8.39 -3.95
CA SER A 91 8.13 -8.70 -5.09
C SER A 91 8.54 -10.18 -5.12
N GLY A 92 8.92 -10.75 -3.98
CA GLY A 92 9.33 -12.16 -3.90
C GLY A 92 8.23 -13.14 -4.30
N LEU A 93 6.95 -12.87 -4.00
CA LEU A 93 5.83 -13.69 -4.46
C LEU A 93 5.53 -13.44 -5.94
N ALA A 94 5.52 -12.18 -6.37
CA ALA A 94 5.19 -11.81 -7.74
C ALA A 94 6.22 -12.37 -8.74
N PHE A 95 7.51 -12.09 -8.51
CA PHE A 95 8.57 -12.46 -9.45
C PHE A 95 8.98 -13.92 -9.38
N ASN A 96 9.01 -14.52 -8.18
CA ASN A 96 9.53 -15.89 -8.03
C ASN A 96 8.44 -16.96 -8.03
N LYS A 97 7.18 -16.60 -7.74
CA LYS A 97 6.06 -17.54 -7.59
C LYS A 97 4.88 -17.22 -8.51
N ASN A 98 4.90 -16.10 -9.23
CA ASN A 98 3.78 -15.60 -10.04
C ASN A 98 2.49 -15.42 -9.22
N ILE A 99 2.62 -15.05 -7.94
CA ILE A 99 1.50 -14.78 -7.04
C ILE A 99 1.40 -13.27 -6.83
N GLU A 100 0.30 -12.68 -7.23
CA GLU A 100 0.09 -11.23 -7.19
C GLU A 100 -1.17 -10.86 -6.42
N ALA A 101 -1.08 -9.77 -5.67
CA ALA A 101 -2.25 -9.16 -5.05
C ALA A 101 -3.05 -8.35 -6.10
N SER A 102 -4.37 -8.33 -5.94
CA SER A 102 -5.28 -7.52 -6.74
C SER A 102 -4.92 -6.02 -6.65
N ASN A 103 -5.15 -5.29 -7.73
CA ASN A 103 -5.06 -3.82 -7.74
C ASN A 103 -6.19 -3.13 -6.95
N ALA A 104 -7.25 -3.85 -6.55
CA ALA A 104 -8.33 -3.36 -5.68
C ALA A 104 -7.89 -3.34 -4.21
N GLY A 105 -6.72 -2.77 -3.93
CA GLY A 105 -6.10 -2.76 -2.61
C GLY A 105 -6.16 -1.41 -1.90
N VAL A 106 -7.12 -0.54 -2.25
CA VAL A 106 -7.36 0.73 -1.56
C VAL A 106 -8.20 0.47 -0.32
N VAL A 107 -7.69 0.85 0.85
CA VAL A 107 -8.39 0.70 2.13
C VAL A 107 -8.55 2.09 2.76
N ASP A 108 -9.79 2.52 2.89
CA ASP A 108 -10.14 3.85 3.42
C ASP A 108 -9.77 3.99 4.90
N ALA A 109 -9.47 5.21 5.34
CA ALA A 109 -9.17 5.53 6.74
C ALA A 109 -10.28 5.08 7.70
N SER A 110 -11.53 5.16 7.27
CA SER A 110 -12.71 4.81 8.06
C SER A 110 -13.10 3.33 8.02
N TYR A 111 -12.42 2.50 7.19
CA TYR A 111 -12.75 1.08 7.10
C TYR A 111 -12.20 0.31 8.30
N GLN A 112 -13.10 -0.22 9.13
CA GLN A 112 -12.78 -0.96 10.36
C GLN A 112 -13.01 -2.47 10.27
N GLY A 113 -13.29 -2.99 9.07
CA GLY A 113 -13.43 -4.42 8.82
C GLY A 113 -12.09 -5.15 8.65
N ALA A 114 -12.15 -6.48 8.56
CA ALA A 114 -10.97 -7.29 8.27
C ALA A 114 -10.37 -6.93 6.91
N ILE A 115 -9.08 -6.64 6.90
CA ILE A 115 -8.31 -6.45 5.66
C ILE A 115 -8.17 -7.82 5.01
N LYS A 116 -8.69 -7.93 3.78
CA LYS A 116 -8.59 -9.13 2.96
C LYS A 116 -7.78 -8.85 1.71
N VAL A 117 -6.96 -9.81 1.33
CA VAL A 117 -6.10 -9.71 0.16
C VAL A 117 -6.52 -10.73 -0.89
N LYS A 118 -6.96 -10.27 -2.04
CA LYS A 118 -7.23 -11.17 -3.17
C LYS A 118 -5.92 -11.45 -3.90
N LEU A 119 -5.50 -12.71 -3.89
CA LEU A 119 -4.30 -13.20 -4.56
C LEU A 119 -4.68 -13.95 -5.84
N TYR A 120 -3.93 -13.68 -6.90
CA TYR A 120 -4.00 -14.39 -8.18
C TYR A 120 -2.76 -15.27 -8.34
N ASN A 121 -2.95 -16.50 -8.79
CA ASN A 121 -1.89 -17.37 -9.23
C ASN A 121 -1.78 -17.31 -10.76
N LYS A 122 -0.83 -16.56 -11.28
CA LYS A 122 -0.52 -16.46 -12.71
C LYS A 122 0.48 -17.53 -13.18
N GLY A 123 0.92 -18.41 -12.25
CA GLY A 123 1.82 -19.51 -12.54
C GLY A 123 1.08 -20.73 -13.11
N ARG A 124 1.87 -21.74 -13.50
CA ARG A 124 1.38 -22.97 -14.13
C ARG A 124 1.13 -24.12 -13.15
N ILE A 125 1.42 -23.93 -11.87
CA ILE A 125 1.24 -24.93 -10.80
C ILE A 125 0.41 -24.32 -9.68
N ASP A 126 -0.29 -25.16 -8.93
CA ASP A 126 -1.02 -24.75 -7.73
C ASP A 126 -0.04 -24.15 -6.71
N TYR A 127 -0.47 -23.10 -6.01
CA TYR A 127 0.29 -22.47 -4.94
C TYR A 127 -0.43 -22.65 -3.60
N VAL A 128 0.31 -23.06 -2.58
CA VAL A 128 -0.23 -23.18 -1.22
C VAL A 128 0.30 -22.04 -0.37
N VAL A 129 -0.58 -21.13 -0.02
CA VAL A 129 -0.33 -20.11 1.01
C VAL A 129 -0.45 -20.76 2.37
N LYS A 130 0.55 -20.59 3.23
CA LYS A 130 0.53 -21.12 4.59
C LYS A 130 0.08 -20.05 5.59
N LYS A 131 -0.58 -20.49 6.67
CA LYS A 131 -0.86 -19.64 7.83
C LYS A 131 0.43 -18.95 8.30
N GLY A 132 0.37 -17.63 8.51
CA GLY A 132 1.52 -16.82 8.91
C GLY A 132 2.48 -16.46 7.76
N GLU A 133 2.21 -16.88 6.53
CA GLU A 133 2.99 -16.46 5.37
C GLU A 133 2.73 -14.99 5.04
N ARG A 134 3.78 -14.26 4.69
CA ARG A 134 3.70 -12.87 4.21
C ARG A 134 3.17 -12.84 2.79
N ILE A 135 1.95 -12.35 2.59
CA ILE A 135 1.19 -12.44 1.33
C ILE A 135 1.13 -11.14 0.53
N ALA A 136 1.24 -10.01 1.21
CA ALA A 136 1.15 -8.69 0.60
C ALA A 136 1.95 -7.69 1.43
N GLN A 137 2.10 -6.47 0.92
CA GLN A 137 2.60 -5.32 1.67
C GLN A 137 1.60 -4.19 1.61
N GLY A 138 1.45 -3.46 2.72
CA GLY A 138 0.61 -2.28 2.82
C GLY A 138 1.45 -1.03 2.96
N ILE A 139 1.15 0.00 2.18
CA ILE A 139 1.82 1.29 2.22
C ILE A 139 0.79 2.34 2.64
N VAL A 140 1.10 3.10 3.67
CA VAL A 140 0.26 4.23 4.12
C VAL A 140 0.69 5.48 3.37
N TYR A 141 -0.26 6.10 2.67
CA TYR A 141 -0.08 7.40 2.03
C TYR A 141 -0.96 8.44 2.72
N MET A 142 -0.46 9.65 2.87
CA MET A 142 -1.29 10.81 3.18
C MET A 142 -1.73 11.43 1.86
N ILE A 143 -3.03 11.57 1.68
CA ILE A 143 -3.62 12.16 0.47
C ILE A 143 -4.43 13.41 0.83
N PRO A 144 -4.43 14.46 -0.02
CA PRO A 144 -5.17 15.67 0.27
C PRO A 144 -6.69 15.41 0.34
N ASN A 145 -7.38 16.14 1.19
CA ASN A 145 -8.83 16.22 1.14
C ASN A 145 -9.22 17.07 -0.06
N VAL A 146 -9.91 16.48 -1.02
CA VAL A 146 -10.38 17.17 -2.23
C VAL A 146 -11.89 17.28 -2.19
N HIS A 147 -12.39 18.42 -2.66
CA HIS A 147 -13.82 18.66 -2.87
C HIS A 147 -14.07 18.74 -4.38
N PRO A 148 -14.70 17.74 -5.00
CA PRO A 148 -14.99 17.79 -6.43
C PRO A 148 -16.07 18.85 -6.70
N ILE A 149 -15.84 19.66 -7.71
CA ILE A 149 -16.80 20.66 -8.21
C ILE A 149 -17.02 20.45 -9.69
N GLU A 150 -18.22 20.71 -10.16
CA GLU A 150 -18.50 20.82 -11.60
C GLU A 150 -17.94 22.15 -12.13
N ILE A 151 -17.31 22.07 -13.29
CA ILE A 151 -16.81 23.26 -14.01
C ILE A 151 -17.40 23.25 -15.41
N GLU A 152 -17.72 24.41 -15.96
CA GLU A 152 -18.21 24.55 -17.32
C GLU A 152 -17.05 24.58 -18.33
N GLU A 153 -15.90 25.15 -17.93
CA GLU A 153 -14.72 25.29 -18.78
C GLU A 153 -13.44 24.96 -18.01
N PHE A 154 -12.42 24.48 -18.69
CA PHE A 154 -11.11 24.29 -18.10
C PHE A 154 -10.45 25.62 -17.75
N SER A 155 -9.72 25.68 -16.66
CA SER A 155 -9.00 26.88 -16.21
C SER A 155 -7.89 27.31 -17.17
N SER A 156 -7.39 26.39 -18.01
CA SER A 156 -6.38 26.67 -19.04
C SER A 156 -6.38 25.56 -20.08
N GLU A 157 -6.03 25.89 -21.30
CA GLU A 157 -5.73 24.93 -22.36
C GLU A 157 -4.32 24.36 -22.17
N THR A 158 -4.13 23.08 -22.60
CA THR A 158 -2.84 22.43 -22.56
C THR A 158 -2.46 21.92 -23.96
N GLU A 159 -1.19 21.83 -24.26
CA GLU A 159 -0.71 21.26 -25.55
C GLU A 159 -1.16 19.81 -25.75
N ARG A 160 -1.37 19.07 -24.68
CA ARG A 160 -1.87 17.71 -24.73
C ARG A 160 -3.36 17.65 -25.08
N GLY A 161 -4.18 18.60 -24.61
CA GLY A 161 -5.64 18.61 -24.82
C GLY A 161 -6.28 17.28 -24.41
N ASP A 162 -7.10 16.72 -25.29
CA ASP A 162 -7.80 15.44 -25.15
C ASP A 162 -7.00 14.21 -25.61
N LYS A 163 -5.76 14.42 -26.07
CA LYS A 163 -4.90 13.33 -26.57
C LYS A 163 -4.52 12.38 -25.45
N GLY A 164 -5.00 11.13 -25.55
CA GLY A 164 -4.69 10.01 -24.63
C GLY A 164 -4.20 8.77 -25.40
N PHE A 165 -3.97 7.67 -24.68
CA PHE A 165 -3.75 6.31 -25.23
C PHE A 165 -2.70 6.22 -26.36
N GLY A 166 -1.49 6.71 -26.13
CA GLY A 166 -0.37 6.56 -27.08
C GLY A 166 -0.15 7.75 -28.01
N SER A 167 -0.72 8.91 -27.71
CA SER A 167 -0.50 10.15 -28.47
C SER A 167 0.94 10.70 -28.42
N THR A 168 1.82 10.10 -27.61
CA THR A 168 3.24 10.49 -27.48
C THR A 168 4.17 9.61 -28.31
N GLY A 169 3.72 9.17 -29.51
CA GLY A 169 4.58 8.58 -30.53
C GLY A 169 5.25 7.25 -30.17
N GLU A 170 5.33 6.36 -31.14
CA GLU A 170 6.30 5.28 -31.18
C GLU A 170 7.72 5.83 -31.25
#